data_f40540d401ccb10e44a2a5022646f367
#
_entry.id   f40540d401ccb10e44a2a5022646f367
#
_cell.length_a   1.000
_cell.length_b   1.000
_cell.length_c   1.000
_cell.angle_alpha   90.00
_cell.angle_beta   90.00
_cell.angle_gamma   90.00
#
_symmetry.space_group_name_H-M   'P 1'
#
loop_
_entity.id
_entity.type
_entity.pdbx_description
1 polymer ?
#
loop_
_entity_poly.entity_id
_entity_poly.type
_entity_poly.pdbx_seq_one_letter_code
_entity_poly.pdbx_strand_id
1 'polypeptide(L)'
;NPYLPIRKVPLDYNGVQSSAFSVQMNHPSPTMVDEWKECGVVGQNYMLLPNEEVKAAAKQVAEECDIEFVHDRTFFDGRRYIYSMRSSDVIGNIDKDDDVALGMQFWNSYDGSRSFGYSLMLFRLVCTNGMMSKDFFDTYKFKHEPKSEDWDENLEKVVNNINLMSNNSFKMDEFLSKLRKLNNLNVDVDELGHIRENFLQDIPVGLWGQIIDKFISNRLMSPDDFYSGWDLLNASTDILWHKDKPTMASYSHNQEIVDGLCKAVA
;
A
#
# COMPACT_ATOMS: atom_id res chain seq x y z
N ASN A 1 1.21 -8.37 -17.31
CA ASN A 1 -0.19 -8.66 -16.97
C ASN A 1 -0.24 -9.48 -15.68
N PRO A 2 -0.83 -9.02 -14.59
CA PRO A 2 -0.92 -9.74 -13.31
C PRO A 2 -1.95 -10.88 -13.30
N TYR A 3 -2.77 -11.02 -14.34
CA TYR A 3 -3.90 -11.94 -14.44
C TYR A 3 -3.65 -13.09 -15.40
N LEU A 4 -2.41 -13.48 -15.58
CA LEU A 4 -2.05 -14.63 -16.37
C LEU A 4 -2.29 -15.93 -15.58
N PRO A 5 -2.61 -17.04 -16.27
CA PRO A 5 -2.75 -18.34 -15.62
C PRO A 5 -1.52 -18.71 -14.81
N ILE A 6 -1.74 -19.27 -13.62
CA ILE A 6 -0.69 -19.71 -12.70
C ILE A 6 -0.86 -21.19 -12.36
N ARG A 7 0.25 -21.85 -12.06
CA ARG A 7 0.25 -23.25 -11.59
C ARG A 7 1.35 -23.48 -10.57
N LYS A 8 1.18 -24.51 -9.76
CA LYS A 8 2.18 -25.02 -8.82
C LYS A 8 2.66 -26.38 -9.28
N VAL A 9 3.97 -26.53 -9.52
CA VAL A 9 4.59 -27.73 -10.08
C VAL A 9 5.65 -28.24 -9.12
N PRO A 10 5.68 -29.54 -8.79
CA PRO A 10 6.73 -30.11 -7.95
C PRO A 10 8.12 -29.81 -8.52
N LEU A 11 9.08 -29.49 -7.67
CA LEU A 11 10.48 -29.41 -8.07
C LEU A 11 11.10 -30.81 -8.03
N ASP A 12 11.69 -31.19 -9.14
CA ASP A 12 12.44 -32.43 -9.30
C ASP A 12 13.94 -32.12 -9.43
N TYR A 13 14.76 -32.81 -8.68
CA TYR A 13 16.20 -32.74 -8.80
C TYR A 13 16.78 -34.14 -9.03
N ASN A 14 17.26 -34.40 -10.23
CA ASN A 14 17.82 -35.69 -10.66
C ASN A 14 16.87 -36.89 -10.42
N GLY A 15 15.57 -36.73 -10.70
CA GLY A 15 14.57 -37.78 -10.53
C GLY A 15 14.09 -37.95 -9.04
N VAL A 16 14.50 -37.08 -8.15
CA VAL A 16 14.03 -37.05 -6.76
C VAL A 16 13.09 -35.85 -6.58
N GLN A 17 11.83 -36.12 -6.31
CA GLN A 17 10.83 -35.09 -6.06
C GLN A 17 11.10 -34.40 -4.73
N SER A 18 11.24 -33.07 -4.77
CA SER A 18 11.39 -32.22 -3.60
C SER A 18 10.03 -31.99 -2.90
N SER A 19 10.08 -31.60 -1.60
CA SER A 19 8.91 -31.05 -0.89
C SER A 19 8.60 -29.59 -1.28
N ALA A 20 9.44 -28.98 -2.12
CA ALA A 20 9.24 -27.65 -2.65
C ALA A 20 8.59 -27.67 -4.04
N PHE A 21 7.89 -26.60 -4.35
CA PHE A 21 7.13 -26.44 -5.59
C PHE A 21 7.50 -25.12 -6.26
N SER A 22 7.70 -25.15 -7.58
CA SER A 22 7.79 -23.95 -8.40
C SER A 22 6.39 -23.41 -8.67
N VAL A 23 6.19 -22.12 -8.42
CA VAL A 23 5.02 -21.38 -8.89
C VAL A 23 5.38 -20.78 -10.23
N GLN A 24 4.59 -21.10 -11.26
CA GLN A 24 4.84 -20.68 -12.63
C GLN A 24 3.65 -19.91 -13.19
N MET A 25 3.96 -18.87 -13.95
CA MET A 25 2.98 -18.05 -14.66
C MET A 25 3.11 -18.30 -16.17
N ASN A 26 1.97 -18.47 -16.84
CA ASN A 26 1.93 -18.64 -18.30
C ASN A 26 2.08 -17.27 -18.98
N HIS A 27 3.15 -17.10 -19.74
CA HIS A 27 3.35 -15.93 -20.59
C HIS A 27 2.98 -16.28 -22.03
N PRO A 28 1.97 -15.62 -22.63
CA PRO A 28 1.63 -15.86 -24.03
C PRO A 28 2.83 -15.49 -24.91
N SER A 29 3.28 -16.46 -25.71
CA SER A 29 4.35 -16.27 -26.67
C SER A 29 3.79 -15.92 -28.05
N PRO A 30 4.43 -15.02 -28.81
CA PRO A 30 4.08 -14.78 -30.21
C PRO A 30 4.13 -16.02 -31.09
N THR A 31 4.86 -17.06 -30.68
CA THR A 31 5.03 -18.33 -31.39
C THR A 31 3.96 -19.38 -31.06
N MET A 32 2.90 -19.04 -30.34
CA MET A 32 1.82 -19.93 -29.89
C MET A 32 2.25 -21.10 -28.98
N VAL A 33 3.46 -21.08 -28.44
CA VAL A 33 3.91 -22.04 -27.44
C VAL A 33 3.80 -21.37 -26.07
N ASP A 34 3.01 -21.94 -25.16
CA ASP A 34 2.89 -21.47 -23.79
C ASP A 34 4.26 -21.45 -23.10
N GLU A 35 4.70 -20.30 -22.69
CA GLU A 35 5.95 -20.11 -21.95
C GLU A 35 5.66 -19.94 -20.46
N TRP A 36 5.93 -20.99 -19.68
CA TRP A 36 5.77 -20.96 -18.23
C TRP A 36 7.03 -20.43 -17.57
N LYS A 37 6.95 -19.26 -16.93
CA LYS A 37 8.06 -18.63 -16.20
C LYS A 37 7.87 -18.78 -14.71
N GLU A 38 8.94 -19.17 -14.01
CA GLU A 38 8.94 -19.24 -12.54
C GLU A 38 8.75 -17.87 -11.92
N CYS A 39 7.81 -17.78 -10.97
CA CYS A 39 7.54 -16.61 -10.15
C CYS A 39 8.05 -16.76 -8.73
N GLY A 40 8.18 -18.00 -8.24
CA GLY A 40 8.63 -18.26 -6.89
C GLY A 40 8.71 -19.75 -6.56
N VAL A 41 9.26 -20.05 -5.39
CA VAL A 41 9.33 -21.40 -4.84
C VAL A 41 8.63 -21.42 -3.49
N VAL A 42 7.73 -22.37 -3.29
CA VAL A 42 6.88 -22.45 -2.10
C VAL A 42 6.82 -23.88 -1.56
N GLY A 43 6.36 -24.04 -0.31
CA GLY A 43 6.15 -25.35 0.30
C GLY A 43 4.91 -26.07 -0.23
N GLN A 44 4.82 -27.37 0.09
CA GLN A 44 3.71 -28.23 -0.32
C GLN A 44 2.34 -27.69 0.07
N ASN A 45 2.22 -27.15 1.27
CA ASN A 45 0.94 -26.68 1.84
C ASN A 45 0.58 -25.25 1.43
N TYR A 46 1.42 -24.60 0.61
CA TYR A 46 1.12 -23.26 0.12
C TYR A 46 -0.08 -23.29 -0.82
N MET A 47 -1.15 -22.61 -0.44
CA MET A 47 -2.33 -22.43 -1.27
C MET A 47 -2.07 -21.31 -2.28
N LEU A 48 -2.15 -21.65 -3.56
CA LEU A 48 -1.95 -20.69 -4.63
C LEU A 48 -3.24 -19.87 -4.82
N LEU A 49 -3.14 -18.56 -4.60
CA LEU A 49 -4.26 -17.62 -4.78
C LEU A 49 -4.02 -16.80 -6.04
N PRO A 50 -4.84 -16.96 -7.10
CA PRO A 50 -4.75 -16.14 -8.30
C PRO A 50 -4.99 -14.64 -8.01
N ASN A 51 -4.26 -13.77 -8.68
CA ASN A 51 -4.48 -12.31 -8.52
C ASN A 51 -5.87 -11.85 -8.99
N GLU A 52 -6.52 -12.62 -9.87
CA GLU A 52 -7.91 -12.37 -10.25
C GLU A 52 -8.87 -12.55 -9.09
N GLU A 53 -8.64 -13.55 -8.25
CA GLU A 53 -9.46 -13.78 -7.03
C GLU A 53 -9.23 -12.66 -6.01
N VAL A 54 -7.99 -12.19 -5.85
CA VAL A 54 -7.69 -11.01 -5.00
C VAL A 54 -8.43 -9.77 -5.49
N LYS A 55 -8.44 -9.54 -6.80
CA LYS A 55 -9.18 -8.42 -7.41
C LYS A 55 -10.69 -8.59 -7.25
N ALA A 56 -11.20 -9.82 -7.40
CA ALA A 56 -12.62 -10.11 -7.20
C ALA A 56 -13.03 -9.84 -5.76
N ALA A 57 -12.23 -10.31 -4.78
CA ALA A 57 -12.44 -10.02 -3.36
C ALA A 57 -12.44 -8.52 -3.06
N ALA A 58 -11.49 -7.77 -3.62
CA ALA A 58 -11.44 -6.31 -3.44
C ALA A 58 -12.70 -5.62 -4.00
N LYS A 59 -13.21 -6.08 -5.14
CA LYS A 59 -14.44 -5.55 -5.73
C LYS A 59 -15.69 -5.93 -4.91
N GLN A 60 -15.78 -7.18 -4.45
CA GLN A 60 -16.85 -7.62 -3.59
C GLN A 60 -16.92 -6.76 -2.33
N VAL A 61 -15.77 -6.57 -1.64
CA VAL A 61 -15.70 -5.69 -0.48
C VAL A 61 -16.15 -4.27 -0.82
N ALA A 62 -15.72 -3.72 -1.97
CA ALA A 62 -16.14 -2.38 -2.40
C ALA A 62 -17.65 -2.28 -2.65
N GLU A 63 -18.28 -3.32 -3.19
CA GLU A 63 -19.71 -3.37 -3.46
C GLU A 63 -20.56 -3.50 -2.18
N GLU A 64 -20.00 -4.11 -1.14
CA GLU A 64 -20.66 -4.31 0.16
C GLU A 64 -20.44 -3.17 1.16
N CYS A 65 -19.55 -2.21 0.85
CA CYS A 65 -19.29 -1.05 1.69
C CYS A 65 -20.34 0.05 1.51
N ASP A 66 -20.57 0.83 2.57
CA ASP A 66 -21.50 1.98 2.55
C ASP A 66 -20.98 3.17 1.72
N ILE A 67 -19.71 3.15 1.34
CA ILE A 67 -19.05 4.20 0.53
C ILE A 67 -18.62 3.63 -0.83
N GLU A 68 -18.67 4.47 -1.86
CA GLU A 68 -18.26 4.08 -3.20
C GLU A 68 -16.72 4.06 -3.33
N PHE A 69 -16.18 2.93 -3.80
CA PHE A 69 -14.77 2.77 -4.12
C PHE A 69 -14.53 2.64 -5.62
N VAL A 70 -13.54 3.35 -6.12
CA VAL A 70 -13.05 3.23 -7.49
C VAL A 70 -11.63 2.69 -7.50
N HIS A 71 -11.25 1.99 -8.56
CA HIS A 71 -9.89 1.51 -8.74
C HIS A 71 -8.91 2.69 -8.85
N ASP A 72 -7.84 2.67 -8.06
CA ASP A 72 -6.74 3.63 -8.15
C ASP A 72 -5.58 3.07 -8.97
N ARG A 73 -4.96 1.99 -8.51
CA ARG A 73 -3.81 1.38 -9.21
C ARG A 73 -3.67 -0.10 -8.98
N THR A 74 -2.90 -0.71 -9.87
CA THR A 74 -2.42 -2.08 -9.76
C THR A 74 -0.91 -2.12 -9.88
N PHE A 75 -0.25 -2.74 -8.90
CA PHE A 75 1.18 -3.03 -8.95
C PHE A 75 1.38 -4.54 -9.11
N PHE A 76 2.34 -4.93 -9.96
CA PHE A 76 2.78 -6.30 -10.10
C PHE A 76 4.23 -6.36 -10.62
N ASP A 77 5.12 -6.99 -9.86
CA ASP A 77 6.54 -7.16 -10.19
C ASP A 77 6.89 -8.55 -10.76
N GLY A 78 5.88 -9.36 -11.06
CA GLY A 78 6.02 -10.74 -11.50
C GLY A 78 5.88 -11.76 -10.36
N ARG A 79 5.93 -11.33 -9.11
CA ARG A 79 5.82 -12.18 -7.91
C ARG A 79 4.81 -11.65 -6.92
N ARG A 80 4.78 -10.34 -6.72
CA ARG A 80 3.98 -9.64 -5.71
C ARG A 80 2.96 -8.76 -6.41
N TYR A 81 1.77 -8.79 -5.89
CA TYR A 81 0.61 -8.09 -6.43
C TYR A 81 0.03 -7.16 -5.38
N ILE A 82 -0.35 -5.96 -5.80
CA ILE A 82 -1.10 -5.01 -5.00
C ILE A 82 -2.20 -4.43 -5.87
N TYR A 83 -3.40 -4.38 -5.31
CA TYR A 83 -4.58 -3.77 -5.90
C TYR A 83 -5.12 -2.71 -4.94
N SER A 84 -5.10 -1.44 -5.36
CA SER A 84 -5.52 -0.31 -4.55
C SER A 84 -6.81 0.30 -5.10
N MET A 85 -7.70 0.66 -4.19
CA MET A 85 -8.95 1.37 -4.46
C MET A 85 -9.02 2.59 -3.55
N ARG A 86 -9.70 3.64 -4.01
CA ARG A 86 -9.99 4.85 -3.23
C ARG A 86 -11.44 5.23 -3.32
N SER A 87 -11.97 5.81 -2.25
CA SER A 87 -13.29 6.42 -2.29
C SER A 87 -13.23 7.79 -2.99
N SER A 88 -14.32 8.18 -3.62
CA SER A 88 -14.57 9.55 -4.06
C SER A 88 -15.14 10.42 -2.94
N ASP A 89 -15.64 9.80 -1.86
CA ASP A 89 -16.23 10.50 -0.73
C ASP A 89 -15.15 11.10 0.15
N VAL A 90 -15.29 12.39 0.45
CA VAL A 90 -14.41 13.11 1.37
C VAL A 90 -14.75 12.69 2.80
N ILE A 91 -13.74 12.21 3.52
CA ILE A 91 -13.88 11.84 4.95
C ILE A 91 -13.34 12.92 5.90
N GLY A 92 -12.64 13.91 5.36
CA GLY A 92 -12.12 15.04 6.10
C GLY A 92 -11.27 15.96 5.23
N ASN A 93 -10.86 17.08 5.81
CA ASN A 93 -9.91 18.01 5.20
C ASN A 93 -8.76 18.31 6.17
N ILE A 94 -7.61 18.58 5.63
CA ILE A 94 -6.41 18.94 6.40
C ILE A 94 -6.29 20.46 6.45
N ASP A 95 -6.51 21.10 5.32
CA ASP A 95 -6.55 22.54 5.15
C ASP A 95 -7.69 22.91 4.20
N LYS A 96 -7.87 24.22 3.93
CA LYS A 96 -8.83 24.69 2.96
C LYS A 96 -8.50 24.10 1.57
N ASP A 97 -9.49 23.46 0.97
CA ASP A 97 -9.40 22.82 -0.35
C ASP A 97 -8.43 21.60 -0.39
N ASP A 98 -8.02 21.06 0.75
CA ASP A 98 -7.14 19.88 0.85
C ASP A 98 -7.87 18.69 1.48
N ASP A 99 -8.69 18.06 0.66
CA ASP A 99 -9.56 16.96 1.03
C ASP A 99 -8.84 15.63 1.03
N VAL A 100 -9.23 14.76 1.97
CA VAL A 100 -8.76 13.38 2.06
C VAL A 100 -9.93 12.39 2.00
N ALA A 101 -9.66 11.25 1.38
CA ALA A 101 -10.60 10.16 1.22
C ALA A 101 -10.03 8.86 1.77
N LEU A 102 -10.93 7.93 2.13
CA LEU A 102 -10.52 6.58 2.52
C LEU A 102 -10.08 5.79 1.29
N GLY A 103 -9.08 4.94 1.48
CA GLY A 103 -8.65 3.97 0.51
C GLY A 103 -8.44 2.60 1.13
N MET A 104 -8.36 1.60 0.26
CA MET A 104 -8.02 0.25 0.65
C MET A 104 -7.03 -0.36 -0.32
N GLN A 105 -6.20 -1.26 0.19
CA GLN A 105 -5.18 -1.94 -0.57
C GLN A 105 -5.21 -3.42 -0.24
N PHE A 106 -5.29 -4.26 -1.27
CA PHE A 106 -5.15 -5.70 -1.18
C PHE A 106 -3.82 -6.14 -1.78
N TRP A 107 -3.18 -7.10 -1.16
CA TRP A 107 -1.90 -7.65 -1.68
C TRP A 107 -1.86 -9.16 -1.63
N ASN A 108 -1.01 -9.72 -2.48
CA ASN A 108 -0.74 -11.14 -2.61
C ASN A 108 0.71 -11.37 -3.03
N SER A 109 1.23 -12.57 -2.86
CA SER A 109 2.51 -12.97 -3.46
C SER A 109 2.48 -14.41 -3.97
N TYR A 110 3.29 -14.68 -4.99
CA TYR A 110 3.47 -16.01 -5.55
C TYR A 110 4.75 -16.70 -5.07
N ASP A 111 5.61 -15.97 -4.36
CA ASP A 111 6.90 -16.44 -3.86
C ASP A 111 6.90 -16.73 -2.34
N GLY A 112 5.74 -16.65 -1.70
CA GLY A 112 5.60 -16.81 -0.25
C GLY A 112 6.18 -15.67 0.59
N SER A 113 6.68 -14.60 -0.04
CA SER A 113 7.27 -13.46 0.67
C SER A 113 6.23 -12.62 1.45
N ARG A 114 4.95 -12.75 1.09
CA ARG A 114 3.81 -12.14 1.79
C ARG A 114 2.62 -13.09 1.85
N SER A 115 1.89 -13.01 2.95
CA SER A 115 0.52 -13.53 3.02
C SER A 115 -0.41 -12.72 2.11
N PHE A 116 -1.55 -13.27 1.72
CA PHE A 116 -2.67 -12.44 1.28
C PHE A 116 -3.09 -11.51 2.43
N GLY A 117 -3.50 -10.29 2.09
CA GLY A 117 -3.99 -9.39 3.12
C GLY A 117 -4.54 -8.08 2.55
N TYR A 118 -5.05 -7.26 3.45
CA TYR A 118 -5.50 -5.92 3.12
C TYR A 118 -5.11 -4.92 4.21
N SER A 119 -5.11 -3.65 3.85
CA SER A 119 -4.95 -2.52 4.76
C SER A 119 -5.77 -1.34 4.27
N LEU A 120 -6.28 -0.56 5.20
CA LEU A 120 -6.83 0.74 4.91
C LEU A 120 -5.70 1.77 4.73
N MET A 121 -6.02 2.89 4.13
CA MET A 121 -5.12 3.99 3.86
C MET A 121 -5.91 5.28 3.65
N LEU A 122 -5.24 6.42 3.65
CA LEU A 122 -5.81 7.68 3.21
C LEU A 122 -5.25 8.11 1.86
N PHE A 123 -6.09 8.76 1.08
CA PHE A 123 -5.71 9.46 -0.14
C PHE A 123 -5.92 10.96 0.02
N ARG A 124 -4.92 11.73 -0.35
CA ARG A 124 -5.09 13.15 -0.62
C ARG A 124 -5.70 13.30 -2.01
N LEU A 125 -6.87 13.92 -2.14
CA LEU A 125 -7.62 13.92 -3.40
C LEU A 125 -7.01 14.84 -4.46
N VAL A 126 -6.38 15.94 -4.05
CA VAL A 126 -5.77 16.91 -4.98
C VAL A 126 -4.63 16.31 -5.82
N CYS A 127 -3.79 15.46 -5.21
CA CYS A 127 -2.63 14.83 -5.87
C CYS A 127 -2.76 13.31 -6.00
N THR A 128 -3.85 12.72 -5.53
CA THR A 128 -4.07 11.26 -5.46
C THR A 128 -2.94 10.47 -4.78
N ASN A 129 -2.26 11.10 -3.81
CA ASN A 129 -1.20 10.48 -3.04
C ASN A 129 -1.79 9.56 -1.98
N GLY A 130 -1.41 8.27 -2.00
CA GLY A 130 -1.80 7.32 -0.95
C GLY A 130 -0.90 7.46 0.28
N MET A 131 -1.52 7.62 1.44
CA MET A 131 -0.87 7.67 2.74
C MET A 131 -1.21 6.40 3.51
N MET A 132 -0.20 5.58 3.79
CA MET A 132 -0.36 4.33 4.53
C MET A 132 0.20 4.51 5.95
N SER A 133 -0.52 3.99 6.93
CA SER A 133 -0.07 4.00 8.33
C SER A 133 -0.35 2.65 8.97
N LYS A 134 0.59 2.14 9.74
CA LYS A 134 0.41 0.95 10.57
C LYS A 134 -0.15 1.28 11.94
N ASP A 135 0.07 2.50 12.40
CA ASP A 135 -0.34 2.94 13.73
C ASP A 135 -1.85 3.26 13.76
N PHE A 136 -2.43 3.69 12.62
CA PHE A 136 -3.84 4.09 12.53
C PHE A 136 -4.74 3.09 11.80
N PHE A 137 -4.19 2.35 10.84
CA PHE A 137 -4.98 1.42 10.03
C PHE A 137 -4.62 -0.02 10.32
N ASP A 138 -5.61 -0.79 10.68
CA ASP A 138 -5.44 -2.23 10.91
C ASP A 138 -5.03 -2.91 9.60
N THR A 139 -4.07 -3.82 9.73
CA THR A 139 -3.59 -4.66 8.65
C THR A 139 -4.00 -6.09 8.92
N TYR A 140 -4.76 -6.67 8.02
CA TYR A 140 -5.19 -8.06 8.14
C TYR A 140 -4.40 -8.93 7.17
N LYS A 141 -3.98 -10.11 7.65
CA LYS A 141 -3.15 -11.05 6.91
C LYS A 141 -3.74 -12.45 7.02
N PHE A 142 -3.89 -13.08 5.88
CA PHE A 142 -4.40 -14.43 5.76
C PHE A 142 -3.28 -15.34 5.27
N LYS A 143 -3.07 -16.47 5.95
CA LYS A 143 -2.06 -17.44 5.52
C LYS A 143 -2.53 -18.16 4.26
N HIS A 144 -1.57 -18.44 3.38
CA HIS A 144 -1.79 -19.32 2.22
C HIS A 144 -1.82 -20.80 2.65
N GLU A 145 -2.78 -21.18 3.50
CA GLU A 145 -2.94 -22.54 4.02
C GLU A 145 -4.34 -23.07 3.68
N PRO A 146 -4.48 -24.37 3.33
CA PRO A 146 -5.77 -24.97 2.91
C PRO A 146 -6.87 -24.97 3.99
N LYS A 147 -6.51 -24.67 5.24
CA LYS A 147 -7.41 -24.60 6.39
C LYS A 147 -7.62 -23.19 6.91
N SER A 148 -7.19 -22.17 6.17
CA SER A 148 -7.53 -20.80 6.55
C SER A 148 -9.05 -20.68 6.51
N GLU A 149 -9.59 -20.26 7.63
CA GLU A 149 -10.98 -20.00 7.98
C GLU A 149 -11.79 -19.43 6.81
N ASP A 150 -13.09 -19.60 6.90
CA ASP A 150 -14.08 -19.22 5.90
C ASP A 150 -13.72 -17.89 5.23
N TRP A 151 -13.45 -17.96 3.92
CA TRP A 151 -13.08 -16.80 3.11
C TRP A 151 -14.13 -15.69 3.17
N ASP A 152 -15.42 -16.10 3.17
CA ASP A 152 -16.54 -15.17 3.22
C ASP A 152 -16.63 -14.47 4.58
N GLU A 153 -16.40 -15.18 5.69
CA GLU A 153 -16.33 -14.58 7.03
C GLU A 153 -15.20 -13.55 7.14
N ASN A 154 -14.07 -13.83 6.52
CA ASN A 154 -12.95 -12.89 6.51
C ASN A 154 -13.24 -11.65 5.66
N LEU A 155 -13.90 -11.77 4.51
CA LEU A 155 -14.33 -10.62 3.72
C LEU A 155 -15.38 -9.78 4.45
N GLU A 156 -16.31 -10.41 5.15
CA GLU A 156 -17.29 -9.70 5.98
C GLU A 156 -16.62 -8.87 7.10
N LYS A 157 -15.58 -9.41 7.74
CA LYS A 157 -14.76 -8.65 8.72
C LYS A 157 -14.10 -7.43 8.07
N VAL A 158 -13.63 -7.55 6.82
CA VAL A 158 -13.05 -6.43 6.06
C VAL A 158 -14.09 -5.35 5.83
N VAL A 159 -15.28 -5.70 5.33
CA VAL A 159 -16.40 -4.76 5.08
C VAL A 159 -16.78 -4.03 6.36
N ASN A 160 -17.01 -4.78 7.44
CA ASN A 160 -17.37 -4.21 8.73
C ASN A 160 -16.32 -3.21 9.24
N ASN A 161 -15.03 -3.51 9.08
CA ASN A 161 -13.96 -2.61 9.49
C ASN A 161 -13.92 -1.33 8.64
N ILE A 162 -14.12 -1.44 7.32
CA ILE A 162 -14.19 -0.27 6.42
C ILE A 162 -15.36 0.63 6.80
N ASN A 163 -16.55 0.05 7.00
CA ASN A 163 -17.75 0.80 7.39
C ASN A 163 -17.61 1.47 8.76
N LEU A 164 -16.96 0.81 9.72
CA LEU A 164 -16.62 1.43 11.01
C LEU A 164 -15.66 2.62 10.85
N MET A 165 -14.67 2.52 9.97
CA MET A 165 -13.72 3.62 9.74
C MET A 165 -14.34 4.77 8.95
N SER A 166 -15.25 4.50 8.00
CA SER A 166 -15.96 5.52 7.22
C SER A 166 -16.96 6.32 8.07
N ASN A 167 -17.55 5.69 9.09
CA ASN A 167 -18.55 6.28 9.98
C ASN A 167 -17.94 7.02 11.19
N ASN A 168 -16.85 7.78 10.99
CA ASN A 168 -16.17 8.60 12.01
C ASN A 168 -15.70 7.79 13.23
N SER A 169 -14.78 6.88 13.04
CA SER A 169 -14.13 6.20 14.15
C SER A 169 -13.17 7.15 14.88
N PHE A 170 -13.03 6.97 16.18
CA PHE A 170 -12.06 7.69 17.02
C PHE A 170 -10.63 7.66 16.44
N LYS A 171 -10.21 6.54 15.84
CA LYS A 171 -8.91 6.40 15.18
C LYS A 171 -8.76 7.32 13.97
N MET A 172 -9.82 7.49 13.18
CA MET A 172 -9.81 8.38 12.02
C MET A 172 -9.67 9.84 12.46
N ASP A 173 -10.46 10.25 13.45
CA ASP A 173 -10.38 11.62 14.00
C ASP A 173 -9.01 11.91 14.60
N GLU A 174 -8.41 10.94 15.30
CA GLU A 174 -7.05 11.05 15.83
C GLU A 174 -6.03 11.24 14.71
N PHE A 175 -6.13 10.44 13.64
CA PHE A 175 -5.22 10.53 12.50
C PHE A 175 -5.36 11.88 11.78
N LEU A 176 -6.57 12.30 11.45
CA LEU A 176 -6.83 13.62 10.86
C LEU A 176 -6.33 14.76 11.74
N SER A 177 -6.48 14.64 13.05
CA SER A 177 -5.93 15.62 14.01
C SER A 177 -4.41 15.71 13.92
N LYS A 178 -3.70 14.60 13.79
CA LYS A 178 -2.24 14.59 13.62
C LYS A 178 -1.81 15.19 12.27
N LEU A 179 -2.53 14.89 11.19
CA LEU A 179 -2.25 15.51 9.90
C LEU A 179 -2.46 17.04 9.93
N ARG A 180 -3.48 17.52 10.64
CA ARG A 180 -3.69 18.96 10.85
C ARG A 180 -2.60 19.59 11.72
N LYS A 181 -2.10 18.88 12.74
CA LYS A 181 -0.93 19.34 13.50
C LYS A 181 0.33 19.41 12.62
N LEU A 182 0.54 18.44 11.70
CA LEU A 182 1.61 18.51 10.72
C LEU A 182 1.48 19.74 9.82
N ASN A 183 0.27 20.10 9.41
CA ASN A 183 0.04 21.31 8.61
C ASN A 183 0.41 22.60 9.35
N ASN A 184 0.36 22.60 10.68
CA ASN A 184 0.75 23.72 11.52
C ASN A 184 2.22 23.66 12.01
N LEU A 185 2.93 22.55 11.76
CA LEU A 185 4.35 22.41 12.12
C LEU A 185 5.21 23.15 11.10
N ASN A 186 5.94 24.19 11.56
CA ASN A 186 6.92 24.86 10.71
C ASN A 186 8.17 23.98 10.58
N VAL A 187 8.54 23.66 9.35
CA VAL A 187 9.69 22.78 9.04
C VAL A 187 10.80 23.62 8.42
N ASP A 188 11.71 24.11 9.25
CA ASP A 188 12.98 24.72 8.84
C ASP A 188 14.10 23.67 8.72
N VAL A 189 15.33 24.12 8.51
CA VAL A 189 16.50 23.25 8.36
C VAL A 189 16.81 22.45 9.63
N ASP A 190 16.64 23.07 10.80
CA ASP A 190 16.90 22.43 12.08
C ASP A 190 15.82 21.37 12.38
N GLU A 191 14.55 21.70 12.08
CA GLU A 191 13.43 20.75 12.23
C GLU A 191 13.53 19.57 11.23
N LEU A 192 14.00 19.80 10.01
CA LEU A 192 14.30 18.72 9.07
C LEU A 192 15.35 17.76 9.61
N GLY A 193 16.42 18.30 10.23
CA GLY A 193 17.45 17.53 10.92
C GLY A 193 16.87 16.72 12.07
N HIS A 194 16.09 17.38 12.92
CA HIS A 194 15.42 16.74 14.07
C HIS A 194 14.48 15.60 13.65
N ILE A 195 13.63 15.83 12.66
CA ILE A 195 12.72 14.82 12.11
C ILE A 195 13.51 13.62 11.55
N ARG A 196 14.56 13.89 10.78
CA ARG A 196 15.40 12.85 10.18
C ARG A 196 16.06 11.96 11.23
N GLU A 197 16.64 12.55 12.25
CA GLU A 197 17.42 11.84 13.27
C GLU A 197 16.56 11.07 14.27
N ASN A 198 15.35 11.53 14.56
CA ASN A 198 14.53 10.97 15.63
C ASN A 198 13.37 10.09 15.11
N PHE A 199 12.86 10.36 13.92
CA PHE A 199 11.65 9.72 13.43
C PHE A 199 11.80 8.99 12.09
N LEU A 200 12.82 9.36 11.27
CA LEU A 200 12.99 8.83 9.93
C LEU A 200 14.43 8.28 9.66
N GLN A 201 15.12 7.86 10.72
CA GLN A 201 16.51 7.37 10.63
C GLN A 201 16.69 6.17 9.70
N ASP A 202 15.68 5.31 9.55
CA ASP A 202 15.72 4.11 8.72
C ASP A 202 15.49 4.39 7.22
N ILE A 203 15.06 5.61 6.87
CA ILE A 203 14.86 6.00 5.47
C ILE A 203 16.22 6.13 4.78
N PRO A 204 16.46 5.47 3.63
CA PRO A 204 17.73 5.56 2.92
C PRO A 204 18.12 7.01 2.59
N VAL A 205 19.41 7.36 2.77
CA VAL A 205 19.94 8.72 2.53
C VAL A 205 19.59 9.24 1.13
N GLY A 206 19.71 8.39 0.10
CA GLY A 206 19.39 8.78 -1.28
C GLY A 206 17.89 9.05 -1.49
N LEU A 207 17.00 8.34 -0.78
CA LEU A 207 15.56 8.62 -0.81
C LEU A 207 15.26 9.91 -0.05
N TRP A 208 15.87 10.11 1.11
CA TRP A 208 15.72 11.35 1.88
C TRP A 208 16.14 12.58 1.05
N GLY A 209 17.27 12.50 0.33
CA GLY A 209 17.70 13.57 -0.58
C GLY A 209 16.64 13.90 -1.63
N GLN A 210 16.06 12.88 -2.28
CA GLN A 210 14.96 13.07 -3.26
C GLN A 210 13.72 13.74 -2.63
N ILE A 211 13.38 13.36 -1.41
CA ILE A 211 12.25 13.95 -0.67
C ILE A 211 12.51 15.43 -0.41
N ILE A 212 13.71 15.78 0.06
CA ILE A 212 14.08 17.18 0.34
C ILE A 212 14.11 18.00 -0.95
N ASP A 213 14.67 17.48 -2.03
CA ASP A 213 14.68 18.16 -3.34
C ASP A 213 13.25 18.44 -3.83
N LYS A 214 12.35 17.46 -3.69
CA LYS A 214 10.94 17.63 -4.05
C LYS A 214 10.23 18.63 -3.14
N PHE A 215 10.45 18.56 -1.84
CA PHE A 215 9.90 19.45 -0.84
C PHE A 215 10.28 20.91 -1.13
N ILE A 216 11.57 21.16 -1.40
CA ILE A 216 12.07 22.49 -1.75
C ILE A 216 11.52 22.95 -3.11
N SER A 217 11.47 22.06 -4.12
CA SER A 217 11.00 22.41 -5.46
C SER A 217 9.51 22.78 -5.49
N ASN A 218 8.70 22.12 -4.69
CA ASN A 218 7.27 22.45 -4.58
C ASN A 218 7.06 23.88 -4.07
N ARG A 219 7.95 24.39 -3.22
CA ARG A 219 7.92 25.75 -2.68
C ARG A 219 8.23 26.83 -3.74
N LEU A 220 9.17 26.59 -4.65
CA LEU A 220 9.51 27.55 -5.69
C LEU A 220 8.30 27.88 -6.59
N MET A 221 7.26 27.03 -6.53
CA MET A 221 6.01 27.21 -7.27
C MET A 221 4.92 27.90 -6.45
N SER A 222 5.06 28.01 -5.12
CA SER A 222 4.10 28.65 -4.21
C SER A 222 4.86 29.51 -3.19
N PRO A 223 4.85 30.85 -3.30
CA PRO A 223 5.74 31.72 -2.56
C PRO A 223 5.31 32.05 -1.12
N ASP A 224 4.37 31.33 -0.52
CA ASP A 224 4.03 31.50 0.87
C ASP A 224 5.19 31.10 1.77
N ASP A 225 5.52 31.94 2.76
CA ASP A 225 6.77 31.86 3.55
C ASP A 225 6.84 30.70 4.57
N PHE A 226 5.85 29.81 4.58
CA PHE A 226 5.73 28.76 5.58
C PHE A 226 5.86 27.37 4.96
N TYR A 227 6.77 26.54 5.46
CA TYR A 227 6.91 25.12 5.11
C TYR A 227 6.27 24.29 6.20
N SER A 228 5.26 23.53 5.87
CA SER A 228 4.60 22.69 6.84
C SER A 228 5.14 21.24 6.83
N GLY A 229 4.97 20.55 7.96
CA GLY A 229 5.18 19.10 8.00
C GLY A 229 4.25 18.34 7.07
N TRP A 230 3.08 18.92 6.74
CA TRP A 230 2.16 18.40 5.74
C TRP A 230 2.74 18.46 4.32
N ASP A 231 3.45 19.55 3.97
CA ASP A 231 4.15 19.66 2.67
C ASP A 231 5.28 18.64 2.56
N LEU A 232 6.00 18.39 3.66
CA LEU A 232 7.03 17.36 3.71
C LEU A 232 6.41 15.95 3.52
N LEU A 233 5.27 15.67 4.16
CA LEU A 233 4.53 14.42 3.97
C LEU A 233 4.07 14.26 2.53
N ASN A 234 3.52 15.30 1.93
CA ASN A 234 3.05 15.28 0.54
C ASN A 234 4.20 15.09 -0.45
N ALA A 235 5.33 15.75 -0.27
CA ALA A 235 6.52 15.54 -1.10
C ALA A 235 7.02 14.10 -1.01
N SER A 236 7.00 13.52 0.19
CA SER A 236 7.43 12.14 0.45
C SER A 236 6.50 11.13 -0.22
N THR A 237 5.21 11.28 -0.02
CA THR A 237 4.20 10.35 -0.56
C THR A 237 4.09 10.47 -2.07
N ASP A 238 4.24 11.67 -2.65
CA ASP A 238 4.28 11.90 -4.09
C ASP A 238 5.41 11.10 -4.75
N ILE A 239 6.64 11.21 -4.25
CA ILE A 239 7.79 10.44 -4.76
C ILE A 239 7.56 8.94 -4.67
N LEU A 240 7.02 8.46 -3.56
CA LEU A 240 6.87 7.02 -3.33
C LEU A 240 5.67 6.43 -4.07
N TRP A 241 4.60 7.20 -4.22
CA TRP A 241 3.36 6.77 -4.84
C TRP A 241 3.39 6.85 -6.36
N HIS A 242 3.98 7.91 -6.92
CA HIS A 242 4.01 8.17 -8.36
C HIS A 242 5.29 7.67 -9.06
N LYS A 243 6.08 6.81 -8.43
CA LYS A 243 7.19 6.14 -9.12
C LYS A 243 6.71 5.39 -10.36
N ASP A 244 7.43 5.53 -11.47
CA ASP A 244 7.18 4.78 -12.71
C ASP A 244 7.20 3.27 -12.48
N LYS A 245 8.07 2.81 -11.58
CA LYS A 245 8.20 1.42 -11.15
C LYS A 245 8.21 1.34 -9.62
N PRO A 246 7.03 1.40 -8.97
CA PRO A 246 6.97 1.25 -7.54
C PRO A 246 7.48 -0.13 -7.14
N THR A 247 8.13 -0.21 -5.99
CA THR A 247 8.62 -1.46 -5.39
C THR A 247 7.93 -1.71 -4.06
N MET A 248 8.06 -2.93 -3.54
CA MET A 248 7.56 -3.19 -2.18
C MET A 248 8.23 -2.32 -1.12
N ALA A 249 9.51 -1.95 -1.33
CA ALA A 249 10.19 -0.98 -0.47
C ALA A 249 9.54 0.41 -0.51
N SER A 250 9.02 0.84 -1.67
CA SER A 250 8.28 2.11 -1.77
C SER A 250 7.06 2.15 -0.85
N TYR A 251 6.32 1.04 -0.75
CA TYR A 251 5.16 0.94 0.15
C TYR A 251 5.58 0.90 1.63
N SER A 252 6.66 0.17 1.98
CA SER A 252 7.20 0.15 3.35
C SER A 252 7.66 1.54 3.78
N HIS A 253 8.42 2.24 2.93
CA HIS A 253 8.89 3.58 3.24
C HIS A 253 7.74 4.59 3.33
N ASN A 254 6.68 4.44 2.53
CA ASN A 254 5.49 5.28 2.67
C ASN A 254 4.90 5.15 4.09
N GLN A 255 4.71 3.92 4.57
CA GLN A 255 4.22 3.67 5.94
C GLN A 255 5.15 4.24 7.01
N GLU A 256 6.46 4.01 6.89
CA GLU A 256 7.48 4.49 7.83
C GLU A 256 7.50 6.02 7.93
N ILE A 257 7.37 6.71 6.79
CA ILE A 257 7.37 8.17 6.75
C ILE A 257 6.09 8.74 7.36
N VAL A 258 4.91 8.20 6.98
CA VAL A 258 3.62 8.65 7.54
C VAL A 258 3.60 8.47 9.05
N ASP A 259 3.97 7.28 9.55
CA ASP A 259 3.99 6.99 10.99
C ASP A 259 5.04 7.84 11.72
N GLY A 260 6.23 8.03 11.14
CA GLY A 260 7.30 8.84 11.71
C GLY A 260 6.91 10.30 11.83
N LEU A 261 6.34 10.91 10.80
CA LEU A 261 5.88 12.30 10.84
C LEU A 261 4.70 12.50 11.80
N CYS A 262 3.78 11.54 11.87
CA CYS A 262 2.70 11.58 12.87
C CYS A 262 3.23 11.49 14.31
N LYS A 263 4.37 10.83 14.55
CA LYS A 263 5.04 10.81 15.86
C LYS A 263 5.73 12.13 16.19
N ALA A 264 6.24 12.85 15.21
CA ALA A 264 6.88 14.14 15.41
C ALA A 264 5.91 15.22 15.94
N VAL A 265 4.60 15.03 15.76
CA VAL A 265 3.54 15.96 16.23
C VAL A 265 2.64 15.38 17.34
N ALA A 266 3.05 14.28 17.93
CA ALA A 266 2.28 13.57 18.95
C ALA A 266 2.20 14.32 20.29
#